data_f8d58240dad622a047b132e2d76d33c6
#
_entry.id   f8d58240dad622a047b132e2d76d33c6
#
_cell.length_a   1.000
_cell.length_b   1.000
_cell.length_c   1.000
_cell.angle_alpha   90.00
_cell.angle_beta   90.00
_cell.angle_gamma   90.00
#
_symmetry.space_group_name_H-M   'P 1'
#
loop_
_entity.id
_entity.type
_entity.pdbx_description
1 polymer ?
#
loop_
_entity_poly.entity_id
_entity_poly.type
_entity_poly.pdbx_seq_one_letter_code
_entity_poly.pdbx_strand_id
1 'polypeptide(L)'
;TTPIEFAPEINITAYSVYDLNQTNNLPVWSYDAYMKKVKRAQNWSAALMGISEGMAMAGAGYSTSTTYGYSSNGSYSTYTTTTYNPTVAYQANMASQQRIANFSQALQDEQNIKEMGYLKKNTIYPGETISGFVHVEWKRGNRVVFIINIEGAEYLYEWMFDRKSTYLINE
;
A
#
# COMPACT_ATOMS: atom_id res chain seq x y z
N THR A 1 -33.59 25.47 -4.18
CA THR A 1 -32.81 24.25 -4.32
C THR A 1 -32.43 23.75 -2.95
N THR A 2 -32.83 22.51 -2.64
CA THR A 2 -32.56 21.84 -1.37
C THR A 2 -31.11 21.32 -1.35
N PRO A 3 -30.47 21.23 -0.17
CA PRO A 3 -29.18 20.54 -0.03
C PRO A 3 -29.31 19.06 -0.40
N ILE A 4 -28.27 18.50 -1.02
CA ILE A 4 -28.23 17.10 -1.47
C ILE A 4 -27.38 16.30 -0.49
N GLU A 5 -27.93 15.24 0.08
CA GLU A 5 -27.12 14.27 0.81
C GLU A 5 -26.44 13.31 -0.16
N PHE A 6 -25.14 13.22 -0.06
CA PHE A 6 -24.32 12.35 -0.89
C PHE A 6 -23.49 11.39 -0.01
N ALA A 7 -23.59 10.10 -0.28
CA ALA A 7 -22.77 9.06 0.33
C ALA A 7 -22.30 8.12 -0.77
N PRO A 8 -20.98 7.98 -1.01
CA PRO A 8 -20.44 7.19 -2.12
C PRO A 8 -21.00 5.76 -2.19
N GLU A 9 -21.08 5.07 -1.06
CA GLU A 9 -21.58 3.69 -0.96
C GLU A 9 -23.08 3.54 -1.25
N ILE A 10 -23.83 4.65 -1.26
CA ILE A 10 -25.29 4.67 -1.55
C ILE A 10 -25.53 5.23 -2.95
N ASN A 11 -24.87 6.33 -3.27
CA ASN A 11 -25.14 7.07 -4.49
C ASN A 11 -24.36 6.56 -5.71
N ILE A 12 -23.31 5.75 -5.49
CA ILE A 12 -22.49 5.19 -6.58
C ILE A 12 -22.67 3.69 -6.63
N THR A 13 -23.04 3.20 -7.81
CA THR A 13 -23.04 1.77 -8.13
C THR A 13 -21.96 1.52 -9.18
N ALA A 14 -21.16 0.48 -9.02
CA ALA A 14 -20.11 0.14 -9.94
C ALA A 14 -20.20 -1.32 -10.40
N TYR A 15 -19.91 -1.55 -11.67
CA TYR A 15 -19.92 -2.88 -12.27
C TYR A 15 -18.67 -3.09 -13.13
N SER A 16 -18.08 -4.28 -13.06
CA SER A 16 -17.14 -4.72 -14.10
C SER A 16 -17.87 -5.58 -15.13
N VAL A 17 -17.61 -5.33 -16.39
CA VAL A 17 -18.16 -6.11 -17.52
C VAL A 17 -17.01 -6.90 -18.10
N TYR A 18 -17.16 -8.22 -18.18
CA TYR A 18 -16.18 -9.13 -18.76
C TYR A 18 -16.56 -9.52 -20.19
N ASP A 19 -17.82 -9.80 -20.41
CA ASP A 19 -18.42 -10.14 -21.69
C ASP A 19 -19.85 -9.56 -21.73
N LEU A 20 -20.48 -9.49 -22.90
CA LEU A 20 -21.81 -8.89 -23.09
C LEU A 20 -22.88 -9.40 -22.11
N ASN A 21 -22.68 -10.60 -21.55
CA ASN A 21 -23.62 -11.26 -20.64
C ASN A 21 -23.08 -11.47 -19.21
N GLN A 22 -21.87 -10.98 -18.87
CA GLN A 22 -21.27 -11.18 -17.55
C GLN A 22 -20.88 -9.85 -16.93
N THR A 23 -21.69 -9.44 -15.95
CA THR A 23 -21.42 -8.27 -15.11
C THR A 23 -21.15 -8.71 -13.68
N ASN A 24 -20.16 -8.13 -13.04
CA ASN A 24 -19.90 -8.30 -11.62
C ASN A 24 -20.13 -6.97 -10.90
N ASN A 25 -20.94 -7.01 -9.86
CA ASN A 25 -21.06 -5.86 -8.97
C ASN A 25 -19.75 -5.61 -8.23
N LEU A 26 -19.27 -4.37 -8.27
CA LEU A 26 -18.08 -3.90 -7.57
C LEU A 26 -18.52 -3.12 -6.35
N PRO A 27 -18.38 -3.65 -5.13
CA PRO A 27 -18.74 -2.90 -3.93
C PRO A 27 -17.97 -1.57 -3.87
N VAL A 28 -18.71 -0.47 -3.75
CA VAL A 28 -18.15 0.85 -3.47
C VAL A 28 -17.97 0.95 -1.96
N TRP A 29 -16.76 1.25 -1.52
CA TRP A 29 -16.46 1.27 -0.10
C TRP A 29 -16.86 2.59 0.53
N SER A 30 -17.42 2.53 1.75
CA SER A 30 -17.55 3.71 2.58
C SER A 30 -16.16 4.20 3.04
N TYR A 31 -16.07 5.46 3.42
CA TYR A 31 -14.84 6.02 3.98
C TYR A 31 -14.28 5.16 5.13
N ASP A 32 -15.13 4.76 6.07
CA ASP A 32 -14.70 3.97 7.23
C ASP A 32 -14.17 2.58 6.84
N ALA A 33 -14.84 1.91 5.91
CA ALA A 33 -14.40 0.62 5.39
C ALA A 33 -13.04 0.74 4.68
N TYR A 34 -12.87 1.77 3.85
CA TYR A 34 -11.62 2.05 3.16
C TYR A 34 -10.48 2.35 4.14
N MET A 35 -10.70 3.27 5.10
CA MET A 35 -9.67 3.63 6.09
C MET A 35 -9.30 2.46 7.00
N LYS A 36 -10.24 1.58 7.33
CA LYS A 36 -9.96 0.35 8.07
C LYS A 36 -9.01 -0.58 7.30
N LYS A 37 -9.18 -0.69 5.97
CA LYS A 37 -8.28 -1.46 5.11
C LYS A 37 -6.90 -0.81 5.03
N VAL A 38 -6.83 0.51 4.84
CA VAL A 38 -5.58 1.28 4.83
C VAL A 38 -4.79 1.05 6.12
N LYS A 39 -5.41 1.25 7.27
CA LYS A 39 -4.78 1.04 8.58
C LYS A 39 -4.28 -0.39 8.77
N ARG A 40 -5.05 -1.40 8.33
CA ARG A 40 -4.61 -2.80 8.39
C ARG A 40 -3.37 -3.04 7.53
N ALA A 41 -3.34 -2.52 6.30
CA ALA A 41 -2.19 -2.65 5.42
C ALA A 41 -0.95 -1.96 6.01
N GLN A 42 -1.11 -0.76 6.58
CA GLN A 42 -0.04 -0.02 7.24
C GLN A 42 0.52 -0.74 8.47
N ASN A 43 -0.35 -1.32 9.30
CA ASN A 43 0.09 -2.12 10.45
C ASN A 43 0.92 -3.34 10.02
N TRP A 44 0.55 -4.01 8.93
CA TRP A 44 1.34 -5.09 8.35
C TRP A 44 2.69 -4.59 7.83
N SER A 45 2.71 -3.47 7.11
CA SER A 45 3.96 -2.88 6.61
C SER A 45 4.89 -2.46 7.74
N ALA A 46 4.34 -1.87 8.82
CA ALA A 46 5.11 -1.51 10.01
C ALA A 46 5.68 -2.74 10.73
N ALA A 47 4.91 -3.81 10.85
CA ALA A 47 5.37 -5.06 11.43
C ALA A 47 6.51 -5.70 10.60
N LEU A 48 6.38 -5.74 9.29
CA LEU A 48 7.42 -6.24 8.39
C LEU A 48 8.69 -5.40 8.46
N MET A 49 8.56 -4.07 8.54
CA MET A 49 9.71 -3.17 8.72
C MET A 49 10.43 -3.46 10.04
N GLY A 50 9.68 -3.63 11.15
CA GLY A 50 10.25 -3.97 12.46
C GLY A 50 11.01 -5.29 12.46
N ILE A 51 10.48 -6.32 11.80
CA ILE A 51 11.14 -7.62 11.65
C ILE A 51 12.42 -7.49 10.80
N SER A 52 12.34 -6.79 9.66
CA SER A 52 13.47 -6.56 8.75
C SER A 52 14.63 -5.84 9.44
N GLU A 53 14.33 -4.76 10.16
CA GLU A 53 15.34 -3.99 10.91
C GLU A 53 15.88 -4.79 12.09
N GLY A 54 15.04 -5.57 12.79
CA GLY A 54 15.46 -6.46 13.86
C GLY A 54 16.46 -7.53 13.37
N MET A 55 16.22 -8.13 12.21
CA MET A 55 17.16 -9.07 11.59
C MET A 55 18.47 -8.40 11.17
N ALA A 56 18.40 -7.22 10.57
CA ALA A 56 19.58 -6.45 10.18
C ALA A 56 20.46 -6.07 11.38
N MET A 57 19.82 -5.75 12.52
CA MET A 57 20.49 -5.40 13.76
C MET A 57 21.13 -6.60 14.47
N ALA A 58 20.55 -7.80 14.36
CA ALA A 58 21.03 -9.00 15.04
C ALA A 58 22.48 -9.38 14.65
N GLY A 59 22.91 -9.05 13.42
CA GLY A 59 24.26 -9.24 12.93
C GLY A 59 25.17 -7.99 13.01
N ALA A 60 24.63 -6.85 13.42
CA ALA A 60 25.36 -5.59 13.36
C ALA A 60 26.57 -5.58 14.31
N GLY A 61 27.72 -5.16 13.78
CA GLY A 61 28.98 -5.10 14.52
C GLY A 61 29.75 -6.41 14.60
N TYR A 62 29.16 -7.53 14.20
CA TYR A 62 29.89 -8.80 14.12
C TYR A 62 30.51 -8.98 12.74
N SER A 63 31.79 -9.35 12.72
CA SER A 63 32.47 -9.80 11.52
C SER A 63 33.10 -11.17 11.77
N THR A 64 32.92 -12.06 10.82
CA THR A 64 33.46 -13.42 10.89
C THR A 64 34.55 -13.57 9.83
N SER A 65 35.76 -13.92 10.26
CA SER A 65 36.90 -14.23 9.38
C SER A 65 37.24 -15.71 9.50
N THR A 66 37.37 -16.37 8.35
CA THR A 66 37.78 -17.77 8.31
C THR A 66 39.19 -17.83 7.71
N THR A 67 40.14 -18.35 8.48
CA THR A 67 41.50 -18.55 8.09
C THR A 67 41.73 -20.04 7.86
N TYR A 68 42.36 -20.36 6.72
CA TYR A 68 42.73 -21.73 6.34
C TYR A 68 44.20 -21.92 6.62
N GLY A 69 44.50 -22.86 7.49
CA GLY A 69 45.86 -23.25 7.80
C GLY A 69 46.21 -24.57 7.13
N TYR A 70 47.38 -24.62 6.45
CA TYR A 70 47.96 -25.84 5.89
C TYR A 70 49.23 -26.18 6.65
N SER A 71 49.28 -27.36 7.20
CA SER A 71 50.43 -27.85 7.95
C SER A 71 51.40 -28.62 7.04
N SER A 72 52.69 -28.53 7.30
CA SER A 72 53.69 -29.24 6.54
C SER A 72 53.56 -30.78 6.53
N ASN A 73 52.77 -31.32 7.44
CA ASN A 73 52.45 -32.76 7.50
C ASN A 73 51.18 -33.14 6.69
N GLY A 74 50.65 -32.19 5.88
CA GLY A 74 49.50 -32.44 5.02
C GLY A 74 48.12 -32.30 5.72
N SER A 75 48.10 -31.88 6.99
CA SER A 75 46.82 -31.65 7.64
C SER A 75 46.26 -30.24 7.37
N TYR A 76 44.97 -30.18 7.18
CA TYR A 76 44.21 -28.96 6.89
C TYR A 76 43.42 -28.55 8.15
N SER A 77 43.54 -27.28 8.51
CA SER A 77 42.80 -26.73 9.63
C SER A 77 42.08 -25.42 9.26
N THR A 78 40.87 -25.24 9.74
CA THR A 78 40.08 -24.04 9.52
C THR A 78 39.82 -23.36 10.88
N TYR A 79 40.21 -22.09 10.97
CA TYR A 79 39.95 -21.27 12.15
C TYR A 79 38.96 -20.21 11.78
N THR A 80 37.84 -20.16 12.53
CA THR A 80 36.84 -19.11 12.39
C THR A 80 36.92 -18.19 13.60
N THR A 81 37.16 -16.92 13.34
CA THR A 81 37.21 -15.87 14.36
C THR A 81 36.08 -14.90 14.15
N THR A 82 35.27 -14.70 15.19
CA THR A 82 34.21 -13.70 15.20
C THR A 82 34.67 -12.52 16.03
N THR A 83 34.68 -11.33 15.44
CA THR A 83 35.07 -10.08 16.09
C THR A 83 33.85 -9.17 16.18
N TYR A 84 33.68 -8.52 17.34
CA TYR A 84 32.64 -7.53 17.56
C TYR A 84 33.21 -6.12 17.55
N ASN A 85 32.61 -5.22 16.75
CA ASN A 85 32.96 -3.82 16.67
C ASN A 85 31.76 -2.97 17.17
N PRO A 86 31.85 -2.39 18.39
CA PRO A 86 30.75 -1.62 18.97
C PRO A 86 30.42 -0.34 18.20
N THR A 87 31.42 0.26 17.52
CA THR A 87 31.21 1.47 16.72
C THR A 87 30.32 1.16 15.50
N VAL A 88 30.59 0.05 14.83
CA VAL A 88 29.77 -0.41 13.68
C VAL A 88 28.36 -0.76 14.15
N ALA A 89 28.21 -1.45 15.28
CA ALA A 89 26.92 -1.75 15.86
C ALA A 89 26.13 -0.48 16.21
N TYR A 90 26.78 0.53 16.79
CA TYR A 90 26.14 1.80 17.10
C TYR A 90 25.69 2.54 15.84
N GLN A 91 26.56 2.63 14.82
CA GLN A 91 26.21 3.27 13.54
C GLN A 91 25.04 2.56 12.84
N ALA A 92 25.02 1.23 12.84
CA ALA A 92 23.92 0.45 12.31
C ALA A 92 22.61 0.72 13.05
N ASN A 93 22.65 0.82 14.37
CA ASN A 93 21.49 1.15 15.19
C ASN A 93 20.94 2.55 14.85
N MET A 94 21.79 3.56 14.79
CA MET A 94 21.37 4.92 14.41
C MET A 94 20.74 4.94 13.00
N ALA A 95 21.35 4.26 12.05
CA ALA A 95 20.82 4.15 10.70
C ALA A 95 19.46 3.43 10.65
N SER A 96 19.29 2.35 11.43
CA SER A 96 18.03 1.63 11.56
C SER A 96 16.92 2.52 12.15
N GLN A 97 17.21 3.23 13.24
CA GLN A 97 16.25 4.17 13.84
C GLN A 97 15.80 5.24 12.84
N GLN A 98 16.73 5.77 12.05
CA GLN A 98 16.40 6.76 11.03
C GLN A 98 15.51 6.19 9.91
N ARG A 99 15.80 4.96 9.46
CA ARG A 99 14.93 4.28 8.46
C ARG A 99 13.53 4.05 9.01
N ILE A 100 13.40 3.60 10.27
CA ILE A 100 12.09 3.40 10.92
C ILE A 100 11.34 4.73 11.04
N ALA A 101 12.01 5.81 11.43
CA ALA A 101 11.40 7.13 11.54
C ALA A 101 10.90 7.65 10.19
N ASN A 102 11.73 7.57 9.14
CA ASN A 102 11.36 7.98 7.80
C ASN A 102 10.20 7.14 7.24
N PHE A 103 10.21 5.83 7.48
CA PHE A 103 9.12 4.95 7.07
C PHE A 103 7.81 5.27 7.79
N SER A 104 7.87 5.53 9.11
CA SER A 104 6.70 5.94 9.89
C SER A 104 6.10 7.25 9.36
N GLN A 105 6.96 8.24 9.04
CA GLN A 105 6.52 9.50 8.45
C GLN A 105 5.83 9.26 7.09
N ALA A 106 6.42 8.44 6.22
CA ALA A 106 5.83 8.13 4.93
C ALA A 106 4.45 7.46 5.04
N LEU A 107 4.27 6.56 6.03
CA LEU A 107 2.97 5.95 6.30
C LEU A 107 1.92 6.97 6.77
N GLN A 108 2.32 7.93 7.60
CA GLN A 108 1.44 9.01 8.05
C GLN A 108 1.03 9.93 6.89
N ASP A 109 1.99 10.30 6.05
CA ASP A 109 1.74 11.15 4.89
C ASP A 109 0.81 10.45 3.89
N GLU A 110 1.02 9.15 3.64
CA GLU A 110 0.13 8.34 2.82
C GLU A 110 -1.29 8.28 3.40
N GLN A 111 -1.41 8.09 4.72
CA GLN A 111 -2.70 8.07 5.38
C GLN A 111 -3.42 9.41 5.24
N ASN A 112 -2.73 10.53 5.47
CA ASN A 112 -3.29 11.87 5.36
C ASN A 112 -3.79 12.15 3.94
N ILE A 113 -3.01 11.80 2.91
CA ILE A 113 -3.42 11.96 1.50
C ILE A 113 -4.70 11.15 1.22
N LYS A 114 -4.74 9.89 1.66
CA LYS A 114 -5.90 9.02 1.46
C LYS A 114 -7.12 9.51 2.25
N GLU A 115 -6.92 10.02 3.44
CA GLU A 115 -8.00 10.57 4.29
C GLU A 115 -8.61 11.85 3.73
N MET A 116 -7.77 12.76 3.25
CA MET A 116 -8.22 14.04 2.68
C MET A 116 -8.85 13.88 1.30
N GLY A 117 -8.31 12.96 0.49
CA GLY A 117 -8.78 12.79 -0.89
C GLY A 117 -10.00 11.88 -1.04
N TYR A 118 -10.37 11.09 -0.03
CA TYR A 118 -11.50 10.18 -0.13
C TYR A 118 -12.83 10.91 -0.02
N LEU A 119 -13.77 10.65 -0.94
CA LEU A 119 -15.13 11.17 -0.85
C LEU A 119 -15.86 10.58 0.37
N LYS A 120 -16.21 11.45 1.30
CA LYS A 120 -16.95 11.11 2.52
C LYS A 120 -18.44 11.39 2.30
N LYS A 121 -19.29 10.81 3.17
CA LYS A 121 -20.67 11.25 3.27
C LYS A 121 -20.69 12.75 3.58
N ASN A 122 -21.42 13.52 2.78
CA ASN A 122 -21.47 14.97 2.89
C ASN A 122 -22.84 15.50 2.45
N THR A 123 -23.20 16.68 2.92
CA THR A 123 -24.33 17.46 2.43
C THR A 123 -23.80 18.54 1.50
N ILE A 124 -24.21 18.52 0.24
CA ILE A 124 -23.80 19.47 -0.79
C ILE A 124 -24.85 20.55 -0.89
N TYR A 125 -24.45 21.78 -0.61
CA TYR A 125 -25.33 22.94 -0.76
C TYR A 125 -25.32 23.46 -2.19
N PRO A 126 -26.38 24.18 -2.61
CA PRO A 126 -26.42 24.78 -3.95
C PRO A 126 -25.23 25.69 -4.23
N GLY A 127 -24.54 25.44 -5.33
CA GLY A 127 -23.33 26.17 -5.72
C GLY A 127 -22.04 25.60 -5.14
N GLU A 128 -22.10 24.60 -4.25
CA GLU A 128 -20.92 23.89 -3.76
C GLU A 128 -20.48 22.77 -4.72
N THR A 129 -19.19 22.49 -4.71
CA THR A 129 -18.58 21.38 -5.45
C THR A 129 -17.78 20.51 -4.49
N ILE A 130 -17.96 19.22 -4.58
CA ILE A 130 -17.12 18.25 -3.89
C ILE A 130 -16.27 17.51 -4.92
N SER A 131 -15.03 17.22 -4.57
CA SER A 131 -14.13 16.41 -5.38
C SER A 131 -13.39 15.42 -4.53
N GLY A 132 -13.05 14.27 -5.10
CA GLY A 132 -12.30 13.24 -4.41
C GLY A 132 -12.33 11.93 -5.18
N PHE A 133 -11.83 10.88 -4.56
CA PHE A 133 -11.87 9.53 -5.13
C PHE A 133 -12.69 8.59 -4.26
N VAL A 134 -13.16 7.52 -4.85
CA VAL A 134 -13.78 6.38 -4.18
C VAL A 134 -12.98 5.11 -4.48
N HIS A 135 -13.05 4.14 -3.59
CA HIS A 135 -12.45 2.83 -3.79
C HIS A 135 -13.53 1.81 -4.09
N VAL A 136 -13.33 1.04 -5.14
CA VAL A 136 -14.15 -0.12 -5.48
C VAL A 136 -13.31 -1.40 -5.42
N GLU A 137 -13.90 -2.49 -4.97
CA GLU A 137 -13.21 -3.77 -4.97
C GLU A 137 -13.19 -4.33 -6.40
N TRP A 138 -11.99 -4.36 -7.00
CA TRP A 138 -11.83 -4.82 -8.37
C TRP A 138 -12.18 -6.29 -8.53
N LYS A 139 -12.99 -6.58 -9.52
CA LYS A 139 -13.24 -7.93 -10.03
C LYS A 139 -12.91 -7.97 -11.51
N ARG A 140 -12.58 -9.14 -12.01
CA ARG A 140 -12.19 -9.36 -13.41
C ARG A 140 -13.18 -8.70 -14.38
N GLY A 141 -12.65 -7.94 -15.35
CA GLY A 141 -13.40 -7.29 -16.41
C GLY A 141 -12.47 -6.57 -17.37
N ASN A 142 -13.00 -6.16 -18.51
CA ASN A 142 -12.32 -5.33 -19.50
C ASN A 142 -12.91 -3.91 -19.55
N ARG A 143 -14.01 -3.70 -18.86
CA ARG A 143 -14.75 -2.45 -18.79
C ARG A 143 -15.31 -2.27 -17.39
N VAL A 144 -15.31 -1.04 -16.91
CA VAL A 144 -15.98 -0.64 -15.67
C VAL A 144 -17.01 0.42 -15.97
N VAL A 145 -18.17 0.24 -15.39
CA VAL A 145 -19.29 1.18 -15.48
C VAL A 145 -19.58 1.69 -14.08
N PHE A 146 -19.64 3.00 -13.94
CA PHE A 146 -20.11 3.69 -12.74
C PHE A 146 -21.44 4.36 -13.04
N ILE A 147 -22.41 4.17 -12.15
CA ILE A 147 -23.69 4.85 -12.17
C ILE A 147 -23.75 5.69 -10.90
N ILE A 148 -23.85 7.01 -11.06
CA ILE A 148 -23.99 7.95 -9.95
C ILE A 148 -25.45 8.42 -9.92
N ASN A 149 -26.16 8.14 -8.84
CA ASN A 149 -27.53 8.60 -8.65
C ASN A 149 -27.55 9.83 -7.75
N ILE A 150 -28.08 10.93 -8.25
CA ILE A 150 -28.25 12.19 -7.53
C ILE A 150 -29.68 12.67 -7.73
N GLU A 151 -30.48 12.71 -6.67
CA GLU A 151 -31.91 13.13 -6.67
C GLU A 151 -32.75 12.40 -7.75
N GLY A 152 -32.45 11.12 -8.00
CA GLY A 152 -33.16 10.33 -8.99
C GLY A 152 -32.66 10.51 -10.44
N ALA A 153 -31.71 11.37 -10.69
CA ALA A 153 -30.98 11.46 -11.94
C ALA A 153 -29.79 10.51 -11.94
N GLU A 154 -29.66 9.70 -13.00
CA GLU A 154 -28.56 8.74 -13.14
C GLU A 154 -27.52 9.27 -14.12
N TYR A 155 -26.27 9.33 -13.67
CA TYR A 155 -25.11 9.71 -14.48
C TYR A 155 -24.25 8.48 -14.71
N LEU A 156 -24.06 8.08 -15.95
CA LEU A 156 -23.33 6.90 -16.33
C LEU A 156 -21.95 7.27 -16.86
N TYR A 157 -20.91 6.64 -16.28
CA TYR A 157 -19.52 6.76 -16.71
C TYR A 157 -18.96 5.39 -17.01
N GLU A 158 -18.27 5.27 -18.13
CA GLU A 158 -17.72 4.01 -18.61
C GLU A 158 -16.22 4.15 -18.90
N TRP A 159 -15.42 3.20 -18.39
CA TRP A 159 -14.00 3.04 -18.69
C TRP A 159 -13.71 1.69 -19.31
N MET A 160 -13.00 1.70 -20.44
CA MET A 160 -12.47 0.49 -21.06
C MET A 160 -10.99 0.34 -20.73
N PHE A 161 -10.60 -0.87 -20.33
CA PHE A 161 -9.19 -1.21 -20.13
C PHE A 161 -8.64 -1.88 -21.38
N ASP A 162 -7.72 -1.22 -22.06
CA ASP A 162 -6.98 -1.84 -23.15
C ASP A 162 -5.93 -2.79 -22.57
N ARG A 163 -6.11 -4.09 -22.80
CA ARG A 163 -5.18 -5.12 -22.31
C ARG A 163 -3.77 -5.01 -22.92
N LYS A 164 -3.61 -4.28 -24.02
CA LYS A 164 -2.31 -4.12 -24.69
C LYS A 164 -1.38 -3.15 -23.97
N SER A 165 -1.89 -2.20 -23.18
CA SER A 165 -1.08 -1.23 -22.49
C SER A 165 -0.42 -1.76 -21.19
N THR A 166 -0.88 -2.89 -20.67
CA THR A 166 -0.35 -3.46 -19.42
C THR A 166 0.97 -4.23 -19.60
N TYR A 167 1.37 -4.53 -20.84
CA TYR A 167 2.59 -5.29 -21.14
C TYR A 167 3.82 -4.44 -21.52
N LEU A 168 3.69 -3.12 -21.56
CA LEU A 168 4.78 -2.23 -21.97
C LEU A 168 5.51 -1.52 -20.81
N ILE A 169 5.28 -1.92 -19.56
CA ILE A 169 5.95 -1.30 -18.39
C ILE A 169 7.10 -2.17 -17.85
N ASN A 170 7.42 -3.30 -18.50
CA ASN A 170 8.55 -4.17 -18.12
C ASN A 170 9.56 -4.35 -19.28
N GLU A 171 10.12 -3.26 -19.79
CA GLU A 171 11.43 -3.26 -20.49
C GLU A 171 12.35 -2.20 -19.90
#